data_305857de4964876477852786da8ddd8a
#
_entry.id   305857de4964876477852786da8ddd8a
#
_cell.length_a   1.000
_cell.length_b   1.000
_cell.length_c   1.000
_cell.angle_alpha   90.00
_cell.angle_beta   90.00
_cell.angle_gamma   90.00
#
_symmetry.space_group_name_H-M   'P 1'
#
loop_
_entity.id
_entity.type
_entity.pdbx_description
1 polymer ?
#
loop_
_entity_poly.entity_id
_entity_poly.type
_entity_poly.pdbx_seq_one_letter_code
_entity_poly.pdbx_strand_id
1 'polypeptide(L)'
;MALLPFAQRKIKIIGEEGLFGNISVLEHLEEFRKRIVRALLAIAVGALVGFVLIDRIVAFVLGPTRRALPAGARLIYTQPGEAFGLYIQIALIAGVVFAMPFIMYQLWRLIAPLVPPSARRFAIPFIGFTTVGFVAGAAFTHYIAFPYMMAFFATFNTPDLIFMPRLEDVFDLYTKMVLGMAVVFQMPTVVFFLAKMGLITAGFLWRSFRYAFLLIFIAAAVITPTGDMVTQTIFAAPMVALYLLSIAIAWVFGRVKPIQDDPDLET
;
A
#
# COMPACT_ATOMS: atom_id res chain seq x y z
N MET A 1 19.39 -33.09 -44.39
CA MET A 1 18.88 -33.66 -43.15
C MET A 1 19.81 -33.38 -41.95
N ALA A 2 20.28 -32.11 -41.76
CA ALA A 2 21.31 -31.75 -40.78
C ALA A 2 20.99 -30.48 -39.97
N LEU A 3 19.73 -29.99 -39.92
CA LEU A 3 19.33 -28.76 -39.20
C LEU A 3 18.52 -29.03 -37.93
N LEU A 4 18.13 -30.25 -37.64
CA LEU A 4 17.33 -30.65 -36.48
C LEU A 4 18.06 -30.59 -35.11
N PRO A 5 19.36 -30.89 -34.99
CA PRO A 5 20.01 -30.84 -33.65
C PRO A 5 20.26 -29.44 -33.13
N PHE A 6 20.37 -28.41 -33.98
CA PHE A 6 20.60 -27.02 -33.57
C PHE A 6 19.33 -26.35 -32.99
N ALA A 7 18.16 -26.64 -33.57
CA ALA A 7 16.89 -26.14 -33.09
C ALA A 7 16.50 -26.73 -31.73
N GLN A 8 16.72 -28.03 -31.55
CA GLN A 8 16.46 -28.68 -30.25
C GLN A 8 17.41 -28.20 -29.13
N ARG A 9 18.68 -27.89 -29.47
CA ARG A 9 19.64 -27.34 -28.50
C ARG A 9 19.26 -25.91 -28.05
N LYS A 10 18.76 -25.09 -28.97
CA LYS A 10 18.33 -23.71 -28.67
C LYS A 10 17.03 -23.68 -27.85
N ILE A 11 16.10 -24.61 -28.13
CA ILE A 11 14.85 -24.76 -27.36
C ILE A 11 15.14 -25.26 -25.94
N LYS A 12 16.12 -26.16 -25.77
CA LYS A 12 16.52 -26.66 -24.45
C LYS A 12 17.20 -25.56 -23.59
N ILE A 13 18.02 -24.70 -24.22
CA ILE A 13 18.67 -23.56 -23.53
C ILE A 13 17.65 -22.50 -23.13
N ILE A 14 16.62 -22.23 -23.94
CA ILE A 14 15.56 -21.28 -23.63
C ILE A 14 14.59 -21.83 -22.57
N GLY A 15 14.46 -23.16 -22.47
CA GLY A 15 13.61 -23.82 -21.45
C GLY A 15 14.29 -23.95 -20.08
N GLU A 16 15.62 -23.95 -20.00
CA GLU A 16 16.37 -24.11 -18.75
C GLU A 16 16.89 -22.79 -18.14
N GLU A 17 16.97 -21.71 -18.93
CA GLU A 17 17.31 -20.34 -18.47
C GLU A 17 16.11 -19.40 -18.54
N GLY A 18 14.92 -19.87 -18.21
CA GLY A 18 13.78 -18.99 -17.99
C GLY A 18 14.09 -17.95 -16.90
N LEU A 19 13.50 -16.77 -17.01
CA LEU A 19 13.60 -15.58 -16.11
C LEU A 19 13.55 -15.89 -14.59
N PHE A 20 13.33 -17.14 -14.21
CA PHE A 20 13.25 -17.68 -12.85
C PHE A 20 14.35 -18.74 -12.62
N GLY A 21 15.62 -18.36 -12.77
CA GLY A 21 16.75 -19.27 -12.60
C GLY A 21 16.56 -20.27 -11.47
N ASN A 22 16.53 -21.55 -11.79
CA ASN A 22 16.62 -22.74 -10.94
C ASN A 22 15.62 -22.91 -9.78
N ILE A 23 14.57 -22.11 -9.65
CA ILE A 23 13.51 -22.36 -8.68
C ILE A 23 12.31 -22.91 -9.46
N SER A 24 11.93 -24.17 -9.19
CA SER A 24 10.69 -24.73 -9.71
C SER A 24 9.52 -23.82 -9.31
N VAL A 25 8.58 -23.56 -10.24
CA VAL A 25 7.35 -22.78 -9.94
C VAL A 25 6.65 -23.33 -8.70
N LEU A 26 6.70 -24.63 -8.48
CA LEU A 26 6.15 -25.32 -7.31
C LEU A 26 6.86 -24.91 -6.00
N GLU A 27 8.19 -24.82 -6.02
CA GLU A 27 8.97 -24.38 -4.84
C GLU A 27 8.68 -22.93 -4.48
N HIS A 28 8.52 -22.07 -5.51
CA HIS A 28 8.14 -20.68 -5.29
C HIS A 28 6.73 -20.54 -4.69
N LEU A 29 5.77 -21.35 -5.14
CA LEU A 29 4.42 -21.40 -4.59
C LEU A 29 4.40 -21.93 -3.14
N GLU A 30 5.23 -22.94 -2.83
CA GLU A 30 5.37 -23.41 -1.44
C GLU A 30 5.98 -22.36 -0.53
N GLU A 31 7.00 -21.64 -1.01
CA GLU A 31 7.61 -20.55 -0.25
C GLU A 31 6.61 -19.41 -0.01
N PHE A 32 5.85 -19.03 -1.03
CA PHE A 32 4.77 -18.04 -0.94
C PHE A 32 3.74 -18.43 0.13
N ARG A 33 3.24 -19.67 0.10
CA ARG A 33 2.30 -20.19 1.10
C ARG A 33 2.89 -20.10 2.51
N LYS A 34 4.12 -20.58 2.72
CA LYS A 34 4.78 -20.55 4.03
C LYS A 34 4.94 -19.13 4.56
N ARG A 35 5.21 -18.16 3.68
CA ARG A 35 5.36 -16.74 4.07
C ARG A 35 4.03 -16.09 4.40
N ILE A 36 2.98 -16.36 3.64
CA ILE A 36 1.62 -15.89 3.97
C ILE A 36 1.21 -16.41 5.34
N VAL A 37 1.36 -17.70 5.60
CA VAL A 37 1.00 -18.29 6.90
C VAL A 37 1.75 -17.60 8.04
N ARG A 38 3.06 -17.35 7.89
CA ARG A 38 3.85 -16.63 8.91
C ARG A 38 3.38 -15.18 9.09
N ALA A 39 3.04 -14.49 8.01
CA ALA A 39 2.50 -13.13 8.09
C ALA A 39 1.14 -13.12 8.80
N LEU A 40 0.24 -14.07 8.49
CA LEU A 40 -1.05 -14.22 9.17
C LEU A 40 -0.89 -14.53 10.66
N LEU A 41 0.07 -15.40 11.02
CA LEU A 41 0.38 -15.68 12.42
C LEU A 41 0.89 -14.42 13.15
N ALA A 42 1.74 -13.63 12.50
CA ALA A 42 2.20 -12.37 13.08
C ALA A 42 1.05 -11.36 13.28
N ILE A 43 0.12 -11.28 12.32
CA ILE A 43 -1.10 -10.47 12.45
C ILE A 43 -1.95 -10.98 13.60
N ALA A 44 -2.15 -12.29 13.74
CA ALA A 44 -2.91 -12.87 14.84
C ALA A 44 -2.29 -12.54 16.22
N VAL A 45 -0.98 -12.67 16.35
CA VAL A 45 -0.26 -12.28 17.58
C VAL A 45 -0.40 -10.78 17.84
N GLY A 46 -0.22 -9.96 16.79
CA GLY A 46 -0.43 -8.51 16.88
C GLY A 46 -1.86 -8.14 17.25
N ALA A 47 -2.86 -8.88 16.75
CA ALA A 47 -4.27 -8.67 17.08
C ALA A 47 -4.57 -9.04 18.55
N LEU A 48 -3.95 -10.09 19.09
CA LEU A 48 -4.05 -10.42 20.52
C LEU A 48 -3.47 -9.30 21.39
N VAL A 49 -2.31 -8.74 21.01
CA VAL A 49 -1.74 -7.56 21.69
C VAL A 49 -2.67 -6.36 21.56
N GLY A 50 -3.23 -6.13 20.36
CA GLY A 50 -4.22 -5.10 20.10
C GLY A 50 -5.47 -5.25 20.97
N PHE A 51 -5.94 -6.48 21.17
CA PHE A 51 -7.09 -6.77 22.02
C PHE A 51 -6.83 -6.47 23.50
N VAL A 52 -5.62 -6.73 23.99
CA VAL A 52 -5.21 -6.35 25.36
C VAL A 52 -5.19 -4.82 25.55
N LEU A 53 -4.88 -4.08 24.49
CA LEU A 53 -4.82 -2.61 24.51
C LEU A 53 -6.09 -1.95 23.94
N ILE A 54 -7.18 -2.71 23.81
CA ILE A 54 -8.33 -2.32 22.99
C ILE A 54 -8.95 -0.98 23.41
N ASP A 55 -9.11 -0.72 24.68
CA ASP A 55 -9.74 0.52 25.17
C ASP A 55 -8.94 1.77 24.76
N ARG A 56 -7.61 1.68 24.78
CA ARG A 56 -6.73 2.77 24.33
C ARG A 56 -6.79 2.96 22.83
N ILE A 57 -6.81 1.85 22.08
CA ILE A 57 -6.85 1.88 20.62
C ILE A 57 -8.22 2.40 20.15
N VAL A 58 -9.31 1.95 20.74
CA VAL A 58 -10.66 2.47 20.45
C VAL A 58 -10.76 3.97 20.73
N ALA A 59 -10.26 4.41 21.87
CA ALA A 59 -10.23 5.83 22.22
C ALA A 59 -9.42 6.66 21.21
N PHE A 60 -8.29 6.12 20.75
CA PHE A 60 -7.45 6.74 19.73
C PHE A 60 -8.18 6.79 18.38
N VAL A 61 -8.68 5.66 17.87
CA VAL A 61 -9.32 5.53 16.55
C VAL A 61 -10.58 6.40 16.44
N LEU A 62 -11.42 6.42 17.48
CA LEU A 62 -12.63 7.24 17.49
C LEU A 62 -12.39 8.71 17.87
N GLY A 63 -11.18 9.06 18.29
CA GLY A 63 -10.83 10.43 18.69
C GLY A 63 -11.12 11.47 17.61
N PRO A 64 -10.68 11.33 16.35
CA PRO A 64 -10.97 12.25 15.27
C PRO A 64 -12.47 12.43 15.00
N THR A 65 -13.22 11.32 14.98
CA THR A 65 -14.67 11.36 14.80
C THR A 65 -15.35 12.20 15.90
N ARG A 66 -15.02 11.93 17.17
CA ARG A 66 -15.61 12.64 18.30
C ARG A 66 -15.33 14.15 18.27
N ARG A 67 -14.17 14.55 17.73
CA ARG A 67 -13.80 15.98 17.59
C ARG A 67 -14.50 16.67 16.44
N ALA A 68 -14.81 15.91 15.37
CA ALA A 68 -15.44 16.45 14.17
C ALA A 68 -16.97 16.49 14.26
N LEU A 69 -17.57 15.78 15.22
CA LEU A 69 -19.02 15.77 15.42
C LEU A 69 -19.51 17.14 15.96
N PRO A 70 -20.63 17.68 15.45
CA PRO A 70 -21.28 18.87 16.02
C PRO A 70 -21.66 18.69 17.48
N ALA A 71 -21.83 19.80 18.21
CA ALA A 71 -22.27 19.79 19.59
C ALA A 71 -23.62 19.06 19.72
N GLY A 72 -23.67 18.03 20.58
CA GLY A 72 -24.87 17.20 20.80
C GLY A 72 -24.97 15.98 19.86
N ALA A 73 -24.19 15.90 18.79
CA ALA A 73 -24.15 14.70 17.94
C ALA A 73 -23.38 13.56 18.62
N ARG A 74 -23.86 12.33 18.41
CA ARG A 74 -23.25 11.12 18.96
C ARG A 74 -23.18 10.04 17.90
N LEU A 75 -22.17 9.17 18.02
CA LEU A 75 -22.16 7.91 17.27
C LEU A 75 -23.26 7.02 17.80
N ILE A 76 -24.05 6.45 16.90
CA ILE A 76 -25.11 5.52 17.24
C ILE A 76 -24.75 4.13 16.76
N TYR A 77 -25.18 3.11 17.47
CA TYR A 77 -25.22 1.73 17.00
C TYR A 77 -26.67 1.25 17.03
N THR A 78 -27.05 0.49 16.02
CA THR A 78 -28.44 0.08 15.79
C THR A 78 -28.65 -1.41 16.01
N GLN A 79 -27.55 -2.17 16.00
CA GLN A 79 -27.57 -3.62 16.19
C GLN A 79 -26.77 -4.03 17.43
N PRO A 80 -27.24 -4.99 18.25
CA PRO A 80 -26.57 -5.39 19.49
C PRO A 80 -25.11 -5.89 19.29
N GLY A 81 -24.81 -6.53 18.14
CA GLY A 81 -23.49 -7.06 17.83
C GLY A 81 -22.51 -6.06 17.23
N GLU A 82 -22.98 -4.86 16.83
CA GLU A 82 -22.20 -3.86 16.10
C GLU A 82 -20.97 -3.37 16.92
N ALA A 83 -21.18 -3.08 18.21
CA ALA A 83 -20.10 -2.66 19.09
C ALA A 83 -19.06 -3.77 19.31
N PHE A 84 -19.47 -5.02 19.45
CA PHE A 84 -18.56 -6.16 19.61
C PHE A 84 -17.76 -6.43 18.34
N GLY A 85 -18.42 -6.40 17.17
CA GLY A 85 -17.76 -6.53 15.87
C GLY A 85 -16.69 -5.45 15.65
N LEU A 86 -16.98 -4.20 16.05
CA LEU A 86 -16.03 -3.10 16.00
C LEU A 86 -14.75 -3.39 16.80
N TYR A 87 -14.87 -3.91 18.02
CA TYR A 87 -13.72 -4.23 18.86
C TYR A 87 -12.81 -5.27 18.20
N ILE A 88 -13.40 -6.31 17.59
CA ILE A 88 -12.64 -7.33 16.85
C ILE A 88 -11.94 -6.71 15.63
N GLN A 89 -12.64 -5.90 14.85
CA GLN A 89 -12.06 -5.25 13.66
C GLN A 89 -10.91 -4.31 14.04
N ILE A 90 -11.07 -3.50 15.09
CA ILE A 90 -10.01 -2.62 15.60
C ILE A 90 -8.80 -3.44 16.05
N ALA A 91 -8.99 -4.54 16.75
CA ALA A 91 -7.89 -5.42 17.17
C ALA A 91 -7.15 -6.02 15.97
N LEU A 92 -7.89 -6.43 14.92
CA LEU A 92 -7.29 -6.97 13.69
C LEU A 92 -6.45 -5.90 12.95
N ILE A 93 -6.96 -4.67 12.82
CA ILE A 93 -6.23 -3.57 12.17
C ILE A 93 -4.99 -3.21 12.98
N ALA A 94 -5.11 -3.11 14.29
CA ALA A 94 -3.96 -2.92 15.17
C ALA A 94 -2.93 -4.04 15.00
N GLY A 95 -3.40 -5.29 14.86
CA GLY A 95 -2.57 -6.45 14.55
C GLY A 95 -1.78 -6.30 13.26
N VAL A 96 -2.39 -5.81 12.19
CA VAL A 96 -1.72 -5.52 10.92
C VAL A 96 -0.65 -4.44 11.11
N VAL A 97 -0.97 -3.35 11.81
CA VAL A 97 -0.03 -2.25 12.09
C VAL A 97 1.17 -2.74 12.88
N PHE A 98 0.95 -3.51 13.96
CA PHE A 98 2.04 -4.05 14.80
C PHE A 98 2.87 -5.09 14.06
N ALA A 99 2.25 -5.91 13.22
CA ALA A 99 2.94 -6.92 12.43
C ALA A 99 3.64 -6.35 11.18
N MET A 100 3.43 -5.06 10.85
CA MET A 100 3.89 -4.47 9.59
C MET A 100 5.39 -4.66 9.31
N PRO A 101 6.32 -4.45 10.25
CA PRO A 101 7.75 -4.69 10.00
C PRO A 101 8.03 -6.15 9.62
N PHE A 102 7.34 -7.09 10.26
CA PHE A 102 7.50 -8.51 9.99
C PHE A 102 6.86 -8.90 8.64
N ILE A 103 5.70 -8.33 8.30
CA ILE A 103 5.05 -8.51 7.00
C ILE A 103 5.98 -8.04 5.89
N MET A 104 6.59 -6.85 6.04
CA MET A 104 7.54 -6.31 5.06
C MET A 104 8.82 -7.15 4.97
N TYR A 105 9.29 -7.72 6.05
CA TYR A 105 10.38 -8.69 6.03
C TYR A 105 10.02 -9.95 5.24
N GLN A 106 8.81 -10.51 5.43
CA GLN A 106 8.36 -11.67 4.66
C GLN A 106 8.20 -11.33 3.18
N LEU A 107 7.65 -10.15 2.87
CA LEU A 107 7.54 -9.65 1.50
C LEU A 107 8.92 -9.48 0.84
N TRP A 108 9.88 -8.87 1.55
CA TRP A 108 11.24 -8.77 1.05
C TRP A 108 11.84 -10.13 0.72
N ARG A 109 11.72 -11.09 1.62
CA ARG A 109 12.24 -12.44 1.40
C ARG A 109 11.58 -13.15 0.21
N LEU A 110 10.33 -12.82 -0.12
CA LEU A 110 9.65 -13.31 -1.30
C LEU A 110 10.24 -12.73 -2.59
N ILE A 111 10.57 -11.44 -2.57
CA ILE A 111 11.09 -10.69 -3.71
C ILE A 111 12.60 -10.89 -3.88
N ALA A 112 13.33 -11.17 -2.80
CA ALA A 112 14.79 -11.26 -2.78
C ALA A 112 15.41 -12.21 -3.84
N PRO A 113 14.82 -13.36 -4.20
CA PRO A 113 15.32 -14.21 -5.28
C PRO A 113 15.28 -13.54 -6.65
N LEU A 114 14.30 -12.65 -6.89
CA LEU A 114 14.10 -11.92 -8.14
C LEU A 114 15.01 -10.70 -8.26
N VAL A 115 15.67 -10.31 -7.16
CA VAL A 115 16.50 -9.11 -7.07
C VAL A 115 17.98 -9.46 -7.28
N PRO A 116 18.72 -8.70 -8.10
CA PRO A 116 20.16 -8.90 -8.30
C PRO A 116 20.93 -8.94 -6.97
N PRO A 117 21.99 -9.77 -6.84
CA PRO A 117 22.75 -9.88 -5.59
C PRO A 117 23.26 -8.55 -5.05
N SER A 118 23.62 -7.62 -5.93
CA SER A 118 24.07 -6.26 -5.57
C SER A 118 23.00 -5.42 -4.90
N ALA A 119 21.71 -5.71 -5.14
CA ALA A 119 20.58 -4.99 -4.57
C ALA A 119 20.04 -5.64 -3.28
N ARG A 120 20.44 -6.87 -2.96
CA ARG A 120 19.98 -7.57 -1.73
C ARG A 120 20.44 -6.87 -0.44
N ARG A 121 21.52 -6.10 -0.47
CA ARG A 121 21.99 -5.27 0.65
C ARG A 121 20.99 -4.21 1.11
N PHE A 122 20.01 -3.87 0.26
CA PHE A 122 18.97 -2.90 0.58
C PHE A 122 17.76 -3.50 1.33
N ALA A 123 17.86 -4.75 1.83
CA ALA A 123 16.80 -5.41 2.60
C ALA A 123 16.37 -4.59 3.84
N ILE A 124 17.32 -4.17 4.65
CA ILE A 124 17.02 -3.40 5.88
C ILE A 124 16.42 -2.03 5.56
N PRO A 125 17.01 -1.22 4.67
CA PRO A 125 16.37 0.01 4.22
C PRO A 125 14.95 -0.21 3.65
N PHE A 126 14.71 -1.28 2.89
CA PHE A 126 13.39 -1.59 2.37
C PHE A 126 12.37 -1.78 3.49
N ILE A 127 12.67 -2.65 4.44
CA ILE A 127 11.77 -2.93 5.56
C ILE A 127 11.51 -1.67 6.38
N GLY A 128 12.55 -0.86 6.60
CA GLY A 128 12.43 0.42 7.31
C GLY A 128 11.53 1.41 6.56
N PHE A 129 11.83 1.70 5.30
CA PHE A 129 11.05 2.66 4.51
C PHE A 129 9.61 2.22 4.28
N THR A 130 9.36 0.94 4.00
CA THR A 130 7.99 0.43 3.85
C THR A 130 7.22 0.49 5.17
N THR A 131 7.85 0.17 6.30
CA THR A 131 7.19 0.28 7.61
C THR A 131 6.86 1.72 7.94
N VAL A 132 7.82 2.63 7.78
CA VAL A 132 7.60 4.07 8.00
C VAL A 132 6.55 4.63 7.03
N GLY A 133 6.60 4.26 5.76
CA GLY A 133 5.60 4.65 4.76
C GLY A 133 4.19 4.21 5.16
N PHE A 134 4.03 2.96 5.62
CA PHE A 134 2.75 2.45 6.09
C PHE A 134 2.20 3.24 7.28
N VAL A 135 3.03 3.44 8.30
CA VAL A 135 2.66 4.22 9.49
C VAL A 135 2.36 5.69 9.12
N ALA A 136 3.15 6.28 8.22
CA ALA A 136 2.91 7.64 7.74
C ALA A 136 1.57 7.77 6.98
N GLY A 137 1.21 6.80 6.13
CA GLY A 137 -0.08 6.76 5.44
C GLY A 137 -1.26 6.61 6.41
N ALA A 138 -1.13 5.72 7.40
CA ALA A 138 -2.12 5.57 8.45
C ALA A 138 -2.27 6.85 9.30
N ALA A 139 -1.15 7.46 9.68
CA ALA A 139 -1.13 8.71 10.44
C ALA A 139 -1.72 9.88 9.63
N PHE A 140 -1.37 10.00 8.34
CA PHE A 140 -1.96 11.00 7.46
C PHE A 140 -3.49 10.87 7.41
N THR A 141 -3.99 9.66 7.26
CA THR A 141 -5.44 9.42 7.27
C THR A 141 -6.05 9.79 8.61
N HIS A 142 -5.46 9.34 9.72
CA HIS A 142 -5.98 9.56 11.06
C HIS A 142 -6.04 11.04 11.47
N TYR A 143 -4.95 11.79 11.18
CA TYR A 143 -4.83 13.17 11.65
C TYR A 143 -5.31 14.23 10.65
N ILE A 144 -5.35 13.89 9.36
CA ILE A 144 -5.64 14.85 8.29
C ILE A 144 -6.89 14.42 7.51
N ALA A 145 -6.81 13.35 6.70
CA ALA A 145 -7.83 13.06 5.72
C ALA A 145 -9.19 12.74 6.34
N PHE A 146 -9.22 11.90 7.36
CA PHE A 146 -10.45 11.49 8.01
C PHE A 146 -11.15 12.62 8.80
N PRO A 147 -10.46 13.46 9.62
CA PRO A 147 -11.08 14.62 10.24
C PRO A 147 -11.67 15.62 9.25
N TYR A 148 -10.95 15.92 8.16
CA TYR A 148 -11.47 16.82 7.12
C TYR A 148 -12.73 16.27 6.45
N MET A 149 -12.76 14.98 6.18
CA MET A 149 -13.93 14.34 5.60
C MET A 149 -15.13 14.36 6.56
N MET A 150 -14.91 14.04 7.84
CA MET A 150 -15.97 14.09 8.85
C MET A 150 -16.49 15.51 9.06
N ALA A 151 -15.61 16.52 9.04
CA ALA A 151 -15.97 17.92 9.09
C ALA A 151 -16.81 18.33 7.87
N PHE A 152 -16.46 17.85 6.67
CA PHE A 152 -17.23 18.08 5.46
C PHE A 152 -18.66 17.52 5.57
N PHE A 153 -18.83 16.29 6.05
CA PHE A 153 -20.18 15.72 6.26
C PHE A 153 -20.96 16.49 7.32
N ALA A 154 -20.29 16.99 8.36
CA ALA A 154 -20.94 17.80 9.38
C ALA A 154 -21.46 19.14 8.84
N THR A 155 -20.99 19.65 7.69
CA THR A 155 -21.51 20.89 7.08
C THR A 155 -22.95 20.75 6.57
N PHE A 156 -23.42 19.52 6.31
CA PHE A 156 -24.80 19.26 5.89
C PHE A 156 -25.79 19.22 7.07
N ASN A 157 -25.33 19.43 8.30
CA ASN A 157 -26.18 19.51 9.47
C ASN A 157 -27.05 20.77 9.43
N THR A 158 -28.37 20.60 9.57
CA THR A 158 -29.39 21.67 9.59
C THR A 158 -30.33 21.45 10.78
N PRO A 159 -31.15 22.43 11.16
CA PRO A 159 -32.14 22.24 12.24
C PRO A 159 -33.06 21.03 12.03
N ASP A 160 -33.38 20.70 10.76
CA ASP A 160 -34.26 19.62 10.38
C ASP A 160 -33.53 18.31 10.06
N LEU A 161 -32.18 18.36 9.87
CA LEU A 161 -31.34 17.23 9.50
C LEU A 161 -30.13 17.14 10.41
N ILE A 162 -30.18 16.27 11.40
CA ILE A 162 -29.11 16.09 12.37
C ILE A 162 -28.17 14.97 11.90
N PHE A 163 -26.87 15.26 11.81
CA PHE A 163 -25.87 14.27 11.45
C PHE A 163 -25.62 13.31 12.63
N MET A 164 -26.12 12.10 12.52
CA MET A 164 -25.93 11.01 13.50
C MET A 164 -25.37 9.79 12.78
N PRO A 165 -24.07 9.71 12.56
CA PRO A 165 -23.47 8.62 11.81
C PRO A 165 -23.50 7.32 12.64
N ARG A 166 -23.74 6.19 11.95
CA ARG A 166 -23.63 4.87 12.56
C ARG A 166 -22.17 4.52 12.82
N LEU A 167 -21.94 3.88 13.95
CA LEU A 167 -20.61 3.47 14.40
C LEU A 167 -19.91 2.56 13.37
N GLU A 168 -20.63 1.57 12.83
CA GLU A 168 -20.13 0.64 11.83
C GLU A 168 -19.71 1.35 10.53
N ASP A 169 -20.60 2.22 9.98
CA ASP A 169 -20.32 2.94 8.72
C ASP A 169 -19.10 3.84 8.83
N VAL A 170 -18.98 4.55 9.96
CA VAL A 170 -17.82 5.42 10.25
C VAL A 170 -16.52 4.62 10.34
N PHE A 171 -16.59 3.47 11.00
CA PHE A 171 -15.42 2.64 11.19
C PHE A 171 -15.00 1.91 9.92
N ASP A 172 -15.95 1.40 9.15
CA ASP A 172 -15.68 0.80 7.84
C ASP A 172 -15.00 1.80 6.90
N LEU A 173 -15.52 3.03 6.88
CA LEU A 173 -14.94 4.12 6.12
C LEU A 173 -13.52 4.43 6.59
N TYR A 174 -13.34 4.62 7.90
CA TYR A 174 -12.02 4.86 8.50
C TYR A 174 -11.01 3.76 8.11
N THR A 175 -11.42 2.50 8.20
CA THR A 175 -10.59 1.34 7.87
C THR A 175 -10.15 1.35 6.40
N LYS A 176 -11.11 1.54 5.48
CA LYS A 176 -10.82 1.61 4.04
C LYS A 176 -9.83 2.74 3.73
N MET A 177 -10.03 3.90 4.35
CA MET A 177 -9.16 5.05 4.17
C MET A 177 -7.76 4.82 4.72
N VAL A 178 -7.63 4.29 5.95
CA VAL A 178 -6.34 4.00 6.59
C VAL A 178 -5.56 2.97 5.78
N LEU A 179 -6.17 1.84 5.43
CA LEU A 179 -5.51 0.78 4.69
C LEU A 179 -5.18 1.23 3.27
N GLY A 180 -6.09 1.93 2.60
CA GLY A 180 -5.86 2.46 1.25
C GLY A 180 -4.68 3.41 1.21
N MET A 181 -4.64 4.41 2.10
CA MET A 181 -3.52 5.36 2.15
C MET A 181 -2.22 4.71 2.62
N ALA A 182 -2.27 3.80 3.58
CA ALA A 182 -1.08 3.06 4.01
C ALA A 182 -0.43 2.28 2.85
N VAL A 183 -1.23 1.72 1.93
CA VAL A 183 -0.75 1.07 0.70
C VAL A 183 -0.20 2.10 -0.30
N VAL A 184 -0.90 3.21 -0.51
CA VAL A 184 -0.46 4.28 -1.42
C VAL A 184 0.88 4.87 -1.01
N PHE A 185 1.11 5.04 0.28
CA PHE A 185 2.38 5.52 0.82
C PHE A 185 3.57 4.55 0.60
N GLN A 186 3.31 3.33 0.10
CA GLN A 186 4.37 2.43 -0.37
C GLN A 186 4.92 2.83 -1.73
N MET A 187 4.21 3.67 -2.52
CA MET A 187 4.60 4.03 -3.88
C MET A 187 6.03 4.57 -3.98
N PRO A 188 6.50 5.52 -3.15
CA PRO A 188 7.87 6.03 -3.23
C PRO A 188 8.93 4.94 -3.00
N THR A 189 8.65 4.00 -2.10
CA THR A 189 9.57 2.89 -1.79
C THR A 189 9.64 1.91 -2.95
N VAL A 190 8.49 1.54 -3.52
CA VAL A 190 8.43 0.66 -4.69
C VAL A 190 9.18 1.28 -5.86
N VAL A 191 8.93 2.56 -6.14
CA VAL A 191 9.61 3.30 -7.22
C VAL A 191 11.12 3.37 -6.97
N PHE A 192 11.56 3.62 -5.74
CA PHE A 192 12.98 3.60 -5.39
C PHE A 192 13.65 2.27 -5.78
N PHE A 193 13.03 1.14 -5.44
CA PHE A 193 13.61 -0.17 -5.76
C PHE A 193 13.61 -0.46 -7.26
N LEU A 194 12.51 -0.18 -7.95
CA LEU A 194 12.41 -0.38 -9.40
C LEU A 194 13.41 0.51 -10.16
N ALA A 195 13.59 1.76 -9.73
CA ALA A 195 14.57 2.67 -10.29
C ALA A 195 16.03 2.20 -10.01
N LYS A 196 16.28 1.69 -8.79
CA LYS A 196 17.60 1.14 -8.42
C LYS A 196 17.96 -0.13 -9.19
N MET A 197 16.96 -0.92 -9.55
CA MET A 197 17.09 -2.10 -10.42
C MET A 197 17.23 -1.71 -11.92
N GLY A 198 16.98 -0.44 -12.27
CA GLY A 198 17.00 0.04 -13.66
C GLY A 198 15.78 -0.36 -14.48
N LEU A 199 14.71 -0.82 -13.84
CA LEU A 199 13.44 -1.20 -14.49
C LEU A 199 12.58 -0.01 -14.88
N ILE A 200 12.68 1.09 -14.13
CA ILE A 200 11.98 2.35 -14.40
C ILE A 200 12.94 3.52 -14.32
N THR A 201 12.62 4.59 -15.05
CA THR A 201 13.39 5.85 -15.06
C THR A 201 12.48 7.02 -14.70
N ALA A 202 13.07 8.12 -14.21
CA ALA A 202 12.34 9.36 -13.95
C ALA A 202 11.64 9.89 -15.21
N GLY A 203 12.28 9.78 -16.38
CA GLY A 203 11.70 10.18 -17.65
C GLY A 203 10.48 9.35 -18.04
N PHE A 204 10.49 8.04 -17.78
CA PHE A 204 9.31 7.18 -17.97
C PHE A 204 8.15 7.61 -17.07
N LEU A 205 8.41 7.81 -15.78
CA LEU A 205 7.39 8.26 -14.83
C LEU A 205 6.82 9.63 -15.20
N TRP A 206 7.68 10.57 -15.63
CA TRP A 206 7.23 11.90 -16.07
C TRP A 206 6.32 11.83 -17.31
N ARG A 207 6.69 11.05 -18.31
CA ARG A 207 5.84 10.84 -19.50
C ARG A 207 4.53 10.15 -19.18
N SER A 208 4.53 9.29 -18.18
CA SER A 208 3.34 8.55 -17.72
C SER A 208 2.48 9.35 -16.76
N PHE A 209 2.85 10.58 -16.39
CA PHE A 209 2.15 11.39 -15.38
C PHE A 209 0.64 11.54 -15.69
N ARG A 210 0.28 11.78 -16.94
CA ARG A 210 -1.13 11.92 -17.34
C ARG A 210 -1.98 10.68 -17.02
N TYR A 211 -1.41 9.49 -17.21
CA TYR A 211 -2.10 8.22 -16.91
C TYR A 211 -2.10 7.95 -15.40
N ALA A 212 -0.97 8.24 -14.74
CA ALA A 212 -0.88 8.12 -13.29
C ALA A 212 -1.87 9.05 -12.58
N PHE A 213 -2.02 10.30 -13.06
CA PHE A 213 -2.99 11.25 -12.55
C PHE A 213 -4.43 10.71 -12.65
N LEU A 214 -4.80 10.17 -13.81
CA LEU A 214 -6.11 9.53 -13.98
C LEU A 214 -6.30 8.33 -13.03
N LEU A 215 -5.31 7.45 -12.95
CA LEU A 215 -5.36 6.29 -12.05
C LEU A 215 -5.45 6.69 -10.58
N ILE A 216 -4.75 7.76 -10.18
CA ILE A 216 -4.82 8.31 -8.82
C ILE A 216 -6.24 8.76 -8.49
N PHE A 217 -6.90 9.48 -9.40
CA PHE A 217 -8.29 9.90 -9.17
C PHE A 217 -9.26 8.72 -9.15
N ILE A 218 -9.05 7.70 -9.98
CA ILE A 218 -9.82 6.46 -9.91
C ILE A 218 -9.59 5.76 -8.57
N ALA A 219 -8.33 5.62 -8.13
CA ALA A 219 -8.01 5.00 -6.85
C ALA A 219 -8.60 5.79 -5.67
N ALA A 220 -8.51 7.13 -5.71
CA ALA A 220 -9.15 7.98 -4.72
C ALA A 220 -10.66 7.76 -4.67
N ALA A 221 -11.35 7.66 -5.84
CA ALA A 221 -12.78 7.38 -5.91
C ALA A 221 -13.16 5.99 -5.35
N VAL A 222 -12.29 5.00 -5.47
CA VAL A 222 -12.51 3.65 -4.90
C VAL A 222 -12.34 3.66 -3.38
N ILE A 223 -11.35 4.41 -2.88
CA ILE A 223 -11.08 4.52 -1.43
C ILE A 223 -12.17 5.35 -0.74
N THR A 224 -12.66 6.42 -1.41
CA THR A 224 -13.71 7.30 -0.87
C THR A 224 -15.09 6.81 -1.33
N PRO A 225 -15.97 6.36 -0.43
CA PRO A 225 -17.30 5.87 -0.81
C PRO A 225 -18.29 6.98 -1.19
N THR A 226 -17.90 8.23 -1.05
CA THR A 226 -18.79 9.40 -1.11
C THR A 226 -18.85 10.00 -2.48
N GLY A 227 -18.34 9.59 -3.51
CA GLY A 227 -18.46 10.10 -4.89
C GLY A 227 -18.47 11.64 -5.05
N ASP A 228 -18.14 12.38 -3.98
CA ASP A 228 -18.05 13.83 -4.00
C ASP A 228 -16.63 14.29 -4.38
N MET A 229 -16.56 15.37 -5.14
CA MET A 229 -15.31 15.90 -5.68
C MET A 229 -14.36 16.41 -4.58
N VAL A 230 -14.89 16.91 -3.47
CA VAL A 230 -14.08 17.50 -2.39
C VAL A 230 -13.31 16.41 -1.67
N THR A 231 -13.99 15.37 -1.18
CA THR A 231 -13.36 14.25 -0.48
C THR A 231 -12.39 13.50 -1.41
N GLN A 232 -12.79 13.27 -2.67
CA GLN A 232 -11.91 12.65 -3.66
C GLN A 232 -10.62 13.45 -3.87
N THR A 233 -10.69 14.79 -3.93
CA THR A 233 -9.53 15.65 -4.09
C THR A 233 -8.61 15.63 -2.86
N ILE A 234 -9.18 15.59 -1.65
CA ILE A 234 -8.41 15.47 -0.39
C ILE A 234 -7.54 14.21 -0.39
N PHE A 235 -8.05 13.12 -0.98
CA PHE A 235 -7.28 11.87 -1.12
C PHE A 235 -6.32 11.89 -2.31
N ALA A 236 -6.74 12.42 -3.45
CA ALA A 236 -5.92 12.46 -4.66
C ALA A 236 -4.70 13.38 -4.50
N ALA A 237 -4.82 14.51 -3.79
CA ALA A 237 -3.73 15.47 -3.65
C ALA A 237 -2.46 14.87 -3.03
N PRO A 238 -2.49 14.17 -1.86
CA PRO A 238 -1.30 13.51 -1.33
C PRO A 238 -0.80 12.38 -2.23
N MET A 239 -1.68 11.66 -2.93
CA MET A 239 -1.28 10.61 -3.86
C MET A 239 -0.48 11.20 -5.04
N VAL A 240 -0.90 12.34 -5.59
CA VAL A 240 -0.16 13.09 -6.62
C VAL A 240 1.18 13.57 -6.06
N ALA A 241 1.20 14.12 -4.84
CA ALA A 241 2.44 14.56 -4.20
C ALA A 241 3.43 13.39 -4.02
N LEU A 242 2.97 12.22 -3.59
CA LEU A 242 3.78 11.00 -3.46
C LEU A 242 4.28 10.50 -4.84
N TYR A 243 3.48 10.64 -5.89
CA TYR A 243 3.92 10.31 -7.24
C TYR A 243 5.04 11.24 -7.70
N LEU A 244 4.90 12.56 -7.49
CA LEU A 244 5.96 13.54 -7.80
C LEU A 244 7.21 13.29 -6.97
N LEU A 245 7.07 12.96 -5.68
CA LEU A 245 8.19 12.53 -4.84
C LEU A 245 8.87 11.28 -5.40
N SER A 246 8.08 10.33 -5.91
CA SER A 246 8.60 9.11 -6.54
C SER A 246 9.41 9.42 -7.81
N ILE A 247 9.01 10.41 -8.62
CA ILE A 247 9.78 10.89 -9.76
C ILE A 247 11.11 11.48 -9.30
N ALA A 248 11.10 12.33 -8.26
CA ALA A 248 12.32 12.90 -7.69
C ALA A 248 13.27 11.81 -7.15
N ILE A 249 12.74 10.80 -6.48
CA ILE A 249 13.49 9.64 -6.01
C ILE A 249 14.11 8.87 -7.19
N ALA A 250 13.34 8.61 -8.24
CA ALA A 250 13.83 7.93 -9.43
C ALA A 250 14.91 8.74 -10.15
N TRP A 251 14.83 10.07 -10.11
CA TRP A 251 15.84 10.95 -10.68
C TRP A 251 17.16 10.91 -9.91
N VAL A 252 17.09 10.92 -8.58
CA VAL A 252 18.29 10.93 -7.71
C VAL A 252 18.95 9.54 -7.64
N PHE A 253 18.18 8.48 -7.55
CA PHE A 253 18.66 7.12 -7.27
C PHE A 253 18.61 6.17 -8.46
N GLY A 254 17.95 6.56 -9.57
CA GLY A 254 17.86 5.75 -10.78
C GLY A 254 19.25 5.56 -11.40
N ARG A 255 19.56 4.33 -11.83
CA ARG A 255 20.71 4.05 -12.64
C ARG A 255 20.43 4.54 -14.07
N VAL A 256 21.21 5.48 -14.55
CA VAL A 256 21.27 5.77 -15.98
C VAL A 256 21.93 4.55 -16.63
N LYS A 257 21.18 3.75 -17.39
CA LYS A 257 21.81 2.83 -18.35
C LYS A 257 22.53 3.72 -19.36
N PRO A 258 23.85 3.55 -19.58
CA PRO A 258 24.47 4.13 -20.75
C PRO A 258 23.67 3.63 -21.97
N ILE A 259 23.34 4.52 -22.88
CA ILE A 259 22.91 4.12 -24.23
C ILE A 259 24.06 3.26 -24.74
N GLN A 260 23.86 1.96 -24.89
CA GLN A 260 24.75 1.14 -25.67
C GLN A 260 24.55 1.69 -27.09
N ASP A 261 25.50 2.48 -27.54
CA ASP A 261 25.71 2.75 -28.96
C ASP A 261 25.85 1.37 -29.59
N ASP A 262 24.85 0.96 -30.33
CA ASP A 262 24.83 -0.30 -31.07
C ASP A 262 25.83 -0.09 -32.24
N PRO A 263 27.02 -0.70 -32.21
CA PRO A 263 28.03 -0.47 -33.25
C PRO A 263 27.60 -0.99 -34.61
N ASP A 264 26.44 -1.63 -34.71
CA ASP A 264 25.92 -2.22 -35.95
C ASP A 264 25.04 -1.25 -36.78
N LEU A 265 24.92 0.04 -36.38
CA LEU A 265 24.20 1.06 -37.15
C LEU A 265 25.09 1.92 -38.07
N GLU A 266 26.40 1.65 -38.15
CA GLU A 266 27.35 2.34 -39.05
C GLU A 266 27.84 1.48 -40.22
N THR A 267 27.00 0.59 -40.79
CA THR A 267 27.34 -0.06 -42.08
C THR A 267 26.21 0.08 -43.08
#